data_e1ab069455f63f4389c4cefc94f4e052
#
_entry.id   e1ab069455f63f4389c4cefc94f4e052
#
_cell.length_a   1.000
_cell.length_b   1.000
_cell.length_c   1.000
_cell.angle_alpha   90.00
_cell.angle_beta   90.00
_cell.angle_gamma   90.00
#
_symmetry.space_group_name_H-M   'P 1'
#
loop_
_entity.id
_entity.type
_entity.pdbx_description
1 polymer ?
#
loop_
_entity_poly.entity_id
_entity_poly.type
_entity_poly.pdbx_seq_one_letter_code
_entity_poly.pdbx_strand_id
1 'polypeptide(L)'
;MFIVELGRGLWTTLRMMFEKPVTIQYPEVKRPVHTRFKGRHNLHRYDNGLEKCIGCSLCAAACPADAIFVEAAENTDEERYSPGERYASTYEINMLRCIFCGYCEDACPTEAIILGDNYELSFTSRRQAIYTKEMLINPVPMGGKPTPQKVEPGSFNRAIPVMENPKD
;
A
#
# COMPACT_ATOMS: atom_id res chain seq x y z
N MET A 1 20.31 -42.34 -38.67
CA MET A 1 20.79 -41.56 -37.51
C MET A 1 19.75 -40.51 -37.08
N PHE A 2 19.29 -39.63 -37.97
CA PHE A 2 18.33 -38.56 -37.67
C PHE A 2 16.98 -39.04 -37.06
N ILE A 3 16.37 -40.10 -37.59
CA ILE A 3 15.07 -40.63 -37.09
C ILE A 3 15.17 -41.17 -35.65
N VAL A 4 16.30 -41.75 -35.29
CA VAL A 4 16.53 -42.29 -33.94
C VAL A 4 16.65 -41.14 -32.92
N GLU A 5 17.32 -40.06 -33.29
CA GLU A 5 17.47 -38.87 -32.41
C GLU A 5 16.12 -38.14 -32.27
N LEU A 6 15.33 -38.07 -33.34
CA LEU A 6 13.98 -37.54 -33.28
C LEU A 6 13.09 -38.37 -32.33
N GLY A 7 13.14 -39.71 -32.47
CA GLY A 7 12.43 -40.60 -31.56
C GLY A 7 12.84 -40.46 -30.08
N ARG A 8 14.12 -40.26 -29.83
CA ARG A 8 14.64 -39.99 -28.52
C ARG A 8 14.11 -38.69 -27.92
N GLY A 9 14.05 -37.62 -28.72
CA GLY A 9 13.49 -36.35 -28.30
C GLY A 9 12.01 -36.46 -27.95
N LEU A 10 11.23 -37.12 -28.80
CA LEU A 10 9.80 -37.36 -28.56
C LEU A 10 9.56 -38.22 -27.32
N TRP A 11 10.38 -39.24 -27.10
CA TRP A 11 10.28 -40.07 -25.91
C TRP A 11 10.57 -39.28 -24.63
N THR A 12 11.54 -38.37 -24.65
CA THR A 12 11.87 -37.51 -23.50
C THR A 12 10.70 -36.60 -23.13
N THR A 13 10.07 -35.94 -24.11
CA THR A 13 8.92 -35.08 -23.86
C THR A 13 7.70 -35.87 -23.41
N LEU A 14 7.47 -37.04 -23.97
CA LEU A 14 6.39 -37.93 -23.55
C LEU A 14 6.56 -38.39 -22.10
N ARG A 15 7.78 -38.73 -21.69
CA ARG A 15 8.08 -39.12 -20.31
C ARG A 15 7.81 -37.98 -19.33
N MET A 16 8.21 -36.74 -19.66
CA MET A 16 7.98 -35.56 -18.81
C MET A 16 6.51 -35.29 -18.58
N MET A 17 5.62 -35.65 -19.51
CA MET A 17 4.17 -35.49 -19.37
C MET A 17 3.59 -36.32 -18.21
N PHE A 18 4.22 -37.45 -17.85
CA PHE A 18 3.79 -38.33 -16.75
C PHE A 18 4.51 -38.03 -15.42
N GLU A 19 5.43 -37.08 -15.38
CA GLU A 19 6.06 -36.65 -14.14
C GLU A 19 5.13 -35.77 -13.31
N LYS A 20 5.27 -35.84 -11.98
CA LYS A 20 4.48 -35.02 -11.06
C LYS A 20 4.76 -33.53 -11.31
N PRO A 21 3.73 -32.71 -11.56
CA PRO A 21 3.91 -31.26 -11.79
C PRO A 21 4.49 -30.58 -10.55
N VAL A 22 5.46 -29.67 -10.76
CA VAL A 22 6.09 -28.85 -9.72
C VAL A 22 5.33 -27.54 -9.50
N THR A 23 4.26 -27.31 -10.24
CA THR A 23 3.45 -26.10 -10.18
C THR A 23 2.64 -26.02 -8.91
N ILE A 24 2.49 -24.80 -8.39
CA ILE A 24 1.63 -24.52 -7.25
C ILE A 24 0.23 -24.23 -7.77
N GLN A 25 -0.77 -24.82 -7.11
CA GLN A 25 -2.18 -24.63 -7.47
C GLN A 25 -2.67 -23.29 -6.89
N TYR A 26 -2.49 -22.23 -7.66
CA TYR A 26 -3.09 -20.93 -7.35
C TYR A 26 -4.56 -20.94 -7.83
N PRO A 27 -5.54 -20.39 -7.09
CA PRO A 27 -5.39 -19.59 -5.86
C PRO A 27 -5.44 -20.37 -4.53
N GLU A 28 -5.62 -21.73 -4.57
CA GLU A 28 -5.79 -22.55 -3.38
C GLU A 28 -4.55 -22.50 -2.48
N VAL A 29 -3.38 -22.54 -3.12
CA VAL A 29 -2.09 -22.44 -2.44
C VAL A 29 -1.34 -21.23 -2.96
N LYS A 30 -1.10 -20.24 -2.08
CA LYS A 30 -0.29 -19.04 -2.38
C LYS A 30 1.12 -19.21 -1.85
N ARG A 31 2.10 -18.71 -2.60
CA ARG A 31 3.47 -18.60 -2.09
C ARG A 31 3.56 -17.52 -1.03
N PRO A 32 4.27 -17.74 0.08
CA PRO A 32 4.58 -16.66 1.00
C PRO A 32 5.40 -15.59 0.28
N VAL A 33 5.01 -14.33 0.46
CA VAL A 33 5.73 -13.19 -0.09
C VAL A 33 7.03 -12.97 0.67
N HIS A 34 8.04 -12.44 0.00
CA HIS A 34 9.31 -12.11 0.63
C HIS A 34 9.13 -10.93 1.61
N THR A 35 9.88 -10.92 2.72
CA THR A 35 9.78 -9.86 3.76
C THR A 35 10.05 -8.44 3.26
N ARG A 36 10.75 -8.29 2.14
CA ARG A 36 11.03 -7.01 1.48
C ARG A 36 10.13 -6.75 0.27
N PHE A 37 9.02 -7.49 0.16
CA PHE A 37 8.08 -7.29 -0.93
C PHE A 37 7.35 -5.95 -0.76
N LYS A 38 7.16 -5.25 -1.87
CA LYS A 38 6.47 -3.97 -1.93
C LYS A 38 5.25 -4.12 -2.84
N GLY A 39 4.09 -4.36 -2.21
CA GLY A 39 2.82 -4.52 -2.91
C GLY A 39 1.93 -3.29 -2.82
N ARG A 40 0.63 -3.49 -2.63
CA ARG A 40 -0.37 -2.43 -2.60
C ARG A 40 -0.10 -1.43 -1.47
N HIS A 41 -0.25 -0.15 -1.79
CA HIS A 41 -0.17 0.95 -0.83
C HIS A 41 -1.34 0.94 0.14
N ASN A 42 -1.04 1.22 1.41
CA ASN A 42 -2.01 1.43 2.47
C ASN A 42 -1.69 2.72 3.22
N LEU A 43 -2.72 3.51 3.54
CA LEU A 43 -2.60 4.68 4.41
C LEU A 43 -2.99 4.29 5.83
N HIS A 44 -2.06 4.46 6.75
CA HIS A 44 -2.20 4.05 8.14
C HIS A 44 -2.89 5.12 8.99
N ARG A 45 -3.50 4.66 10.07
CA ARG A 45 -4.08 5.47 11.13
C ARG A 45 -3.34 5.25 12.44
N TYR A 46 -3.47 6.20 13.34
CA TYR A 46 -3.10 6.02 14.74
C TYR A 46 -4.16 5.20 15.49
N ASP A 47 -3.82 4.67 16.66
CA ASP A 47 -4.73 3.86 17.48
C ASP A 47 -5.98 4.64 17.93
N ASN A 48 -5.87 5.98 18.05
CA ASN A 48 -7.00 6.86 18.33
C ASN A 48 -7.95 7.05 17.12
N GLY A 49 -7.61 6.50 15.96
CA GLY A 49 -8.38 6.59 14.71
C GLY A 49 -8.00 7.76 13.81
N LEU A 50 -7.18 8.71 14.24
CA LEU A 50 -6.70 9.80 13.41
C LEU A 50 -5.80 9.28 12.28
N GLU A 51 -5.81 9.96 11.15
CA GLU A 51 -4.97 9.64 10.00
C GLU A 51 -3.52 10.06 10.28
N LYS A 52 -2.55 9.19 9.94
CA LYS A 52 -1.13 9.55 10.02
C LYS A 52 -0.72 10.57 8.96
N CYS A 53 -1.45 10.60 7.83
CA CYS A 53 -1.13 11.49 6.72
C CYS A 53 -1.46 12.95 7.04
N ILE A 54 -0.46 13.82 6.97
CA ILE A 54 -0.56 15.28 7.18
C ILE A 54 -0.60 16.08 5.89
N GLY A 55 -0.69 15.42 4.72
CA GLY A 55 -0.76 16.11 3.43
C GLY A 55 0.51 16.89 3.06
N CYS A 56 1.69 16.45 3.47
CA CYS A 56 2.96 17.17 3.20
C CYS A 56 3.47 17.06 1.77
N SER A 57 2.88 16.19 0.95
CA SER A 57 3.21 15.95 -0.47
C SER A 57 4.64 15.43 -0.74
N LEU A 58 5.43 15.08 0.28
CA LEU A 58 6.79 14.54 0.08
C LEU A 58 6.79 13.22 -0.68
N CYS A 59 5.78 12.37 -0.48
CA CYS A 59 5.61 11.13 -1.22
C CYS A 59 5.37 11.37 -2.72
N ALA A 60 4.64 12.44 -3.08
CA ALA A 60 4.44 12.84 -4.47
C ALA A 60 5.74 13.36 -5.09
N ALA A 61 6.49 14.21 -4.35
CA ALA A 61 7.77 14.75 -4.79
C ALA A 61 8.85 13.66 -4.96
N ALA A 62 8.82 12.61 -4.14
CA ALA A 62 9.76 11.48 -4.23
C ALA A 62 9.37 10.45 -5.30
N CYS A 63 8.18 10.56 -5.89
CA CYS A 63 7.70 9.57 -6.85
C CYS A 63 8.34 9.73 -8.23
N PRO A 64 9.17 8.77 -8.71
CA PRO A 64 9.84 8.90 -10.01
C PRO A 64 8.88 8.75 -11.21
N ALA A 65 7.66 8.24 -10.96
CA ALA A 65 6.66 7.97 -11.99
C ALA A 65 5.50 8.97 -11.98
N ASP A 66 5.55 10.03 -11.16
CA ASP A 66 4.47 11.01 -10.97
C ASP A 66 3.09 10.34 -10.79
N ALA A 67 3.08 9.26 -9.98
CA ALA A 67 1.89 8.43 -9.79
C ALA A 67 0.99 8.91 -8.65
N ILE A 68 1.48 9.82 -7.79
CA ILE A 68 0.82 10.24 -6.55
C ILE A 68 0.37 11.69 -6.67
N PHE A 69 -0.89 11.94 -6.36
CA PHE A 69 -1.47 13.27 -6.25
C PHE A 69 -1.97 13.50 -4.83
N VAL A 70 -1.61 14.64 -4.23
CA VAL A 70 -1.98 15.00 -2.86
C VAL A 70 -2.38 16.46 -2.79
N GLU A 71 -3.58 16.70 -2.27
CA GLU A 71 -4.02 18.04 -1.86
C GLU A 71 -4.17 18.07 -0.34
N ALA A 72 -3.63 19.10 0.26
CA ALA A 72 -3.76 19.32 1.70
C ALA A 72 -4.89 20.29 2.01
N ALA A 73 -5.57 20.06 3.15
CA ALA A 73 -6.48 21.01 3.75
C ALA A 73 -6.11 21.23 5.22
N GLU A 74 -6.57 22.33 5.79
CA GLU A 74 -6.34 22.64 7.20
C GLU A 74 -7.32 21.88 8.10
N ASN A 75 -6.80 21.36 9.21
CA ASN A 75 -7.62 20.81 10.26
C ASN A 75 -8.24 21.93 11.08
N THR A 76 -9.52 21.79 11.42
CA THR A 76 -10.20 22.64 12.38
C THR A 76 -10.39 21.90 13.70
N ASP A 77 -10.67 22.61 14.78
CA ASP A 77 -10.95 21.97 16.08
C ASP A 77 -12.29 21.21 16.07
N GLU A 78 -13.20 21.60 15.18
CA GLU A 78 -14.51 20.93 14.99
C GLU A 78 -14.40 19.68 14.14
N GLU A 79 -13.54 19.71 13.11
CA GLU A 79 -13.34 18.61 12.16
C GLU A 79 -11.85 18.29 12.04
N ARG A 80 -11.38 17.34 12.83
CA ARG A 80 -9.99 16.92 12.85
C ARG A 80 -9.81 15.55 12.23
N TYR A 81 -8.94 15.46 11.25
CA TYR A 81 -8.60 14.24 10.54
C TYR A 81 -7.23 13.70 10.93
N SER A 82 -6.25 14.57 11.16
CA SER A 82 -4.88 14.21 11.52
C SER A 82 -4.42 14.92 12.80
N PRO A 83 -3.34 14.48 13.45
CA PRO A 83 -2.78 15.20 14.59
C PRO A 83 -2.08 16.50 14.19
N GLY A 84 -1.74 16.70 12.91
CA GLY A 84 -1.11 17.91 12.41
C GLY A 84 -2.07 19.07 12.20
N GLU A 85 -1.53 20.23 11.80
CA GLU A 85 -2.33 21.40 11.39
C GLU A 85 -3.06 21.16 10.05
N ARG A 86 -2.57 20.20 9.26
CA ARG A 86 -3.09 19.86 7.93
C ARG A 86 -3.32 18.37 7.81
N TYR A 87 -4.20 18.00 6.89
CA TYR A 87 -4.44 16.61 6.49
C TYR A 87 -4.51 16.53 4.96
N ALA A 88 -4.44 15.33 4.40
CA ALA A 88 -4.69 15.14 2.97
C ALA A 88 -6.21 15.13 2.73
N SER A 89 -6.74 16.17 2.11
CA SER A 89 -8.14 16.21 1.66
C SER A 89 -8.36 15.28 0.47
N THR A 90 -7.45 15.36 -0.50
CA THR A 90 -7.40 14.46 -1.65
C THR A 90 -6.08 13.70 -1.63
N TYR A 91 -6.15 12.39 -1.81
CA TYR A 91 -4.99 11.53 -1.97
C TYR A 91 -5.30 10.49 -3.03
N GLU A 92 -4.57 10.52 -4.13
CA GLU A 92 -4.78 9.59 -5.23
C GLU A 92 -3.47 8.96 -5.68
N ILE A 93 -3.52 7.67 -6.00
CA ILE A 93 -2.42 6.95 -6.62
C ILE A 93 -2.88 6.33 -7.93
N ASN A 94 -2.20 6.66 -9.01
CA ASN A 94 -2.40 6.00 -10.29
C ASN A 94 -1.60 4.70 -10.34
N MET A 95 -2.26 3.56 -10.11
CA MET A 95 -1.64 2.24 -10.05
C MET A 95 -1.08 1.78 -11.41
N LEU A 96 -1.52 2.36 -12.53
CA LEU A 96 -0.94 2.07 -13.85
C LEU A 96 0.39 2.79 -14.10
N ARG A 97 0.65 3.91 -13.38
CA ARG A 97 1.93 4.60 -13.44
C ARG A 97 2.89 4.11 -12.37
N CYS A 98 2.35 3.67 -11.24
CA CYS A 98 3.15 3.22 -10.10
C CYS A 98 4.04 2.03 -10.48
N ILE A 99 5.32 2.11 -10.13
CA ILE A 99 6.30 1.06 -10.32
C ILE A 99 6.61 0.29 -9.02
N PHE A 100 5.89 0.55 -7.96
CA PHE A 100 6.04 -0.10 -6.65
C PHE A 100 7.46 -0.04 -6.07
N CYS A 101 8.20 1.04 -6.32
CA CYS A 101 9.58 1.22 -5.87
C CYS A 101 9.71 1.45 -4.36
N GLY A 102 8.67 2.02 -3.70
CA GLY A 102 8.64 2.28 -2.27
C GLY A 102 9.25 3.61 -1.82
N TYR A 103 9.73 4.47 -2.73
CA TYR A 103 10.28 5.78 -2.34
C TYR A 103 9.27 6.68 -1.63
N CYS A 104 7.98 6.52 -1.90
CA CYS A 104 6.92 7.21 -1.17
C CYS A 104 6.85 6.81 0.31
N GLU A 105 7.12 5.54 0.62
CA GLU A 105 7.22 5.03 1.99
C GLU A 105 8.46 5.59 2.69
N ASP A 106 9.62 5.52 2.02
CA ASP A 106 10.89 6.02 2.57
C ASP A 106 10.88 7.55 2.79
N ALA A 107 10.13 8.30 1.96
CA ALA A 107 10.04 9.76 2.05
C ALA A 107 8.97 10.24 3.06
N CYS A 108 8.17 9.36 3.62
CA CYS A 108 7.06 9.74 4.51
C CYS A 108 7.53 9.98 5.94
N PRO A 109 7.50 11.22 6.47
CA PRO A 109 8.00 11.52 7.81
C PRO A 109 7.12 10.97 8.93
N THR A 110 5.86 10.63 8.63
CA THR A 110 4.88 10.14 9.60
C THR A 110 4.59 8.65 9.45
N GLU A 111 5.30 7.96 8.55
CA GLU A 111 5.05 6.55 8.21
C GLU A 111 3.55 6.30 7.90
N ALA A 112 2.94 7.26 7.20
CA ALA A 112 1.52 7.20 6.88
C ALA A 112 1.25 6.25 5.72
N ILE A 113 2.12 6.22 4.72
CA ILE A 113 2.01 5.34 3.56
C ILE A 113 3.00 4.20 3.70
N ILE A 114 2.49 2.98 3.58
CA ILE A 114 3.27 1.74 3.67
C ILE A 114 2.84 0.83 2.53
N LEU A 115 3.79 0.12 1.94
CA LEU A 115 3.52 -0.89 0.93
C LEU A 115 3.34 -2.25 1.61
N GLY A 116 2.13 -2.80 1.50
CA GLY A 116 1.78 -4.10 2.09
C GLY A 116 2.13 -5.29 1.19
N ASP A 117 1.67 -6.47 1.62
CA ASP A 117 1.96 -7.75 0.94
C ASP A 117 0.95 -8.09 -0.18
N ASN A 118 -0.07 -7.26 -0.37
CA ASN A 118 -1.09 -7.52 -1.38
C ASN A 118 -0.56 -7.21 -2.79
N TYR A 119 -0.52 -8.24 -3.64
CA TYR A 119 -0.12 -8.17 -5.05
C TYR A 119 -1.28 -8.47 -6.02
N GLU A 120 -2.44 -8.86 -5.49
CA GLU A 120 -3.60 -9.22 -6.31
C GLU A 120 -4.33 -7.96 -6.76
N LEU A 121 -3.77 -7.30 -7.77
CA LEU A 121 -4.31 -6.08 -8.36
C LEU A 121 -4.70 -6.35 -9.81
N SER A 122 -5.99 -6.20 -10.12
CA SER A 122 -6.49 -6.31 -11.48
C SER A 122 -7.50 -5.21 -11.77
N PHE A 123 -7.43 -4.65 -12.97
CA PHE A 123 -8.29 -3.54 -13.39
C PHE A 123 -8.86 -3.82 -14.77
N THR A 124 -10.15 -3.57 -14.95
CA THR A 124 -10.82 -3.66 -16.26
C THR A 124 -10.89 -2.31 -16.96
N SER A 125 -10.67 -1.22 -16.21
CA SER A 125 -10.65 0.14 -16.76
C SER A 125 -9.59 1.02 -16.09
N ARG A 126 -9.12 2.06 -16.79
CA ARG A 126 -8.14 3.02 -16.24
C ARG A 126 -8.66 3.75 -15.00
N ARG A 127 -9.97 4.00 -14.94
CA ARG A 127 -10.59 4.67 -13.80
C ARG A 127 -10.47 3.84 -12.51
N GLN A 128 -10.61 2.53 -12.59
CA GLN A 128 -10.47 1.64 -11.45
C GLN A 128 -9.02 1.56 -10.93
N ALA A 129 -8.05 1.91 -11.76
CA ALA A 129 -6.64 1.93 -11.38
C ALA A 129 -6.22 3.22 -10.66
N ILE A 130 -7.10 4.21 -10.53
CA ILE A 130 -6.87 5.38 -9.69
C ILE A 130 -7.43 5.06 -8.31
N TYR A 131 -6.53 4.86 -7.36
CA TYR A 131 -6.91 4.58 -5.98
C TYR A 131 -7.03 5.88 -5.21
N THR A 132 -8.26 6.14 -4.75
CA THR A 132 -8.58 7.31 -3.92
C THR A 132 -8.18 7.06 -2.45
N LYS A 133 -8.16 8.12 -1.67
CA LYS A 133 -7.86 8.08 -0.25
C LYS A 133 -8.69 7.03 0.50
N GLU A 134 -10.01 6.95 0.21
CA GLU A 134 -10.92 6.01 0.87
C GLU A 134 -10.57 4.54 0.59
N MET A 135 -10.03 4.26 -0.60
CA MET A 135 -9.59 2.91 -0.98
C MET A 135 -8.24 2.54 -0.37
N LEU A 136 -7.43 3.54 -0.04
CA LEU A 136 -6.08 3.35 0.48
C LEU A 136 -6.02 3.33 2.00
N ILE A 137 -6.94 4.04 2.66
CA ILE A 137 -6.91 4.20 4.10
C ILE A 137 -7.32 2.92 4.82
N ASN A 138 -6.56 2.56 5.84
CA ASN A 138 -6.90 1.42 6.68
C ASN A 138 -8.19 1.69 7.46
N PRO A 139 -8.98 0.65 7.76
CA PRO A 139 -10.13 0.77 8.63
C PRO A 139 -9.73 1.32 10.00
N VAL A 140 -10.68 1.94 10.69
CA VAL A 140 -10.46 2.46 12.05
C VAL A 140 -10.11 1.30 12.98
N PRO A 141 -9.00 1.39 13.74
CA PRO A 141 -8.61 0.33 14.67
C PRO A 141 -9.65 0.15 15.79
N MET A 142 -9.68 -1.04 16.39
CA MET A 142 -10.59 -1.33 17.51
C MET A 142 -10.30 -0.38 18.68
N GLY A 143 -11.33 0.38 19.10
CA GLY A 143 -11.22 1.40 20.15
C GLY A 143 -10.91 2.81 19.64
N GLY A 144 -10.53 2.97 18.38
CA GLY A 144 -10.36 4.28 17.73
C GLY A 144 -11.70 4.93 17.39
N LYS A 145 -11.69 6.25 17.24
CA LYS A 145 -12.85 7.01 16.79
C LYS A 145 -12.77 7.26 15.29
N PRO A 146 -13.89 7.27 14.55
CA PRO A 146 -13.89 7.63 13.14
C PRO A 146 -13.49 9.10 12.94
N THR A 147 -12.90 9.41 11.81
CA THR A 147 -12.62 10.79 11.36
C THR A 147 -13.81 11.33 10.55
N PRO A 148 -14.15 12.63 10.65
CA PRO A 148 -13.50 13.66 11.49
C PRO A 148 -13.82 13.53 12.98
N GLN A 149 -12.91 13.99 13.84
CA GLN A 149 -13.07 14.01 15.29
C GLN A 149 -13.18 15.45 15.80
N LYS A 150 -14.10 15.69 16.73
CA LYS A 150 -14.19 16.97 17.44
C LYS A 150 -13.21 16.96 18.59
N VAL A 151 -12.37 17.99 18.67
CA VAL A 151 -11.34 18.15 19.69
C VAL A 151 -11.56 19.44 20.45
N GLU A 152 -11.31 19.46 21.76
CA GLU A 152 -11.43 20.67 22.56
C GLU A 152 -10.37 21.71 22.11
N PRO A 153 -10.75 23.00 22.01
CA PRO A 153 -9.84 24.07 21.61
C PRO A 153 -8.59 24.10 22.49
N GLY A 154 -7.41 24.13 21.88
CA GLY A 154 -6.13 24.18 22.57
C GLY A 154 -5.60 22.83 23.11
N SER A 155 -6.31 21.72 22.95
CA SER A 155 -5.81 20.39 23.34
C SER A 155 -4.71 19.88 22.39
N PHE A 156 -4.54 20.50 21.25
CA PHE A 156 -3.61 20.12 20.20
C PHE A 156 -2.12 20.24 20.59
N ASN A 157 -1.77 21.16 21.50
CA ASN A 157 -0.38 21.32 21.95
C ASN A 157 0.06 20.30 23.01
N ARG A 158 -0.79 19.35 23.40
CA ARG A 158 -0.47 18.31 24.35
C ARG A 158 -0.33 16.96 23.66
N ALA A 159 0.92 16.57 23.50
CA ALA A 159 1.36 15.22 23.23
C ALA A 159 0.96 14.66 21.85
N ILE A 160 1.77 14.93 20.85
CA ILE A 160 2.11 13.86 19.92
C ILE A 160 2.69 12.76 20.82
N PRO A 161 2.07 11.58 20.97
CA PRO A 161 2.73 10.48 21.64
C PRO A 161 4.01 10.22 20.87
N VAL A 162 5.15 10.40 21.51
CA VAL A 162 6.43 9.95 20.96
C VAL A 162 6.25 8.46 20.81
N MET A 163 6.07 8.00 19.57
CA MET A 163 6.00 6.59 19.27
C MET A 163 7.35 6.00 19.64
N GLU A 164 7.39 5.22 20.72
CA GLU A 164 8.50 4.31 20.96
C GLU A 164 8.56 3.37 19.76
N ASN A 165 9.70 3.43 19.08
CA ASN A 165 9.93 2.63 17.89
C ASN A 165 9.97 1.16 18.34
N PRO A 166 9.08 0.26 17.86
CA PRO A 166 9.07 -1.14 18.32
C PRO A 166 10.27 -1.97 17.85
N LYS A 167 11.38 -1.32 17.53
CA LYS A 167 12.62 -1.94 17.02
C LYS A 167 13.84 -1.75 17.93
N ASP A 168 13.66 -1.30 19.19
CA ASP A 168 14.69 -1.33 20.20
C ASP A 168 14.46 -2.46 21.19
#